data_244c490b6738cde13ac7b0b71a3a9a56
#
_entry.id   244c490b6738cde13ac7b0b71a3a9a56
#
_cell.length_a   1.000
_cell.length_b   1.000
_cell.length_c   1.000
_cell.angle_alpha   90.00
_cell.angle_beta   90.00
_cell.angle_gamma   90.00
#
_symmetry.space_group_name_H-M   'P 1'
#
loop_
_entity.id
_entity.type
_entity.pdbx_description
1 polymer ?
#
loop_
_entity_poly.entity_id
_entity_poly.type
_entity_poly.pdbx_seq_one_letter_code
_entity_poly.pdbx_strand_id
1 'polypeptide(L)'
;GGEPAREWLHLVRDVLGHVPTAPTGTFREGDIIDTGPLRFRALHTPGHTADHFCFVEEEMGILLSFDIDLTPFGPWYGHDECDLDQFCASLHRIQELRPSMVVSSHRRPLSDGIEEEIAAFDAVFVRRNEKIVSMLEAGPALPEELAELSPFYGVPQNDFALARYFE
;
A
#
# COMPACT_ATOMS: atom_id res chain seq x y z
N GLY A 1 20.44 4.92 -15.34
CA GLY A 1 19.97 3.82 -14.53
C GLY A 1 21.13 3.10 -13.86
N GLY A 2 21.16 3.14 -12.53
CA GLY A 2 22.19 2.47 -11.73
C GLY A 2 22.03 0.94 -11.74
N GLU A 3 22.99 0.26 -11.11
CA GLU A 3 22.99 -1.20 -10.96
C GLU A 3 21.69 -1.76 -10.38
N PRO A 4 21.07 -1.13 -9.36
CA PRO A 4 19.79 -1.56 -8.80
C PRO A 4 18.62 -1.60 -9.79
N ALA A 5 18.52 -0.59 -10.67
CA ALA A 5 17.47 -0.57 -11.67
C ALA A 5 17.58 -1.71 -12.69
N ARG A 6 18.83 -2.14 -12.99
CA ARG A 6 19.07 -3.30 -13.86
C ARG A 6 18.72 -4.62 -13.20
N GLU A 7 19.02 -4.78 -11.92
CA GLU A 7 18.65 -5.95 -11.13
C GLU A 7 17.14 -6.08 -11.02
N TRP A 8 16.45 -4.97 -10.75
CA TRP A 8 14.99 -4.93 -10.74
C TRP A 8 14.38 -5.31 -12.10
N LEU A 9 14.87 -4.73 -13.19
CA LEU A 9 14.41 -5.10 -14.54
C LEU A 9 14.66 -6.57 -14.87
N HIS A 10 15.80 -7.13 -14.45
CA HIS A 10 16.09 -8.56 -14.60
C HIS A 10 15.08 -9.39 -13.80
N LEU A 11 14.85 -9.06 -12.54
CA LEU A 11 13.86 -9.76 -11.71
C LEU A 11 12.48 -9.74 -12.38
N VAL A 12 12.00 -8.57 -12.78
CA VAL A 12 10.64 -8.41 -13.32
C VAL A 12 10.48 -9.11 -14.66
N ARG A 13 11.46 -9.01 -15.57
CA ARG A 13 11.36 -9.55 -16.93
C ARG A 13 11.74 -11.03 -17.01
N ASP A 14 12.86 -11.41 -16.38
CA ASP A 14 13.48 -12.73 -16.60
C ASP A 14 13.07 -13.75 -15.54
N VAL A 15 12.79 -13.32 -14.32
CA VAL A 15 12.36 -14.20 -13.22
C VAL A 15 10.84 -14.24 -13.10
N LEU A 16 10.16 -13.08 -13.10
CA LEU A 16 8.69 -12.98 -12.96
C LEU A 16 7.96 -13.09 -14.30
N GLY A 17 8.68 -13.08 -15.41
CA GLY A 17 8.10 -13.26 -16.76
C GLY A 17 7.20 -12.12 -17.21
N HIS A 18 7.41 -10.90 -16.72
CA HIS A 18 6.60 -9.75 -17.07
C HIS A 18 6.72 -9.42 -18.57
N VAL A 19 5.56 -9.37 -19.24
CA VAL A 19 5.44 -8.94 -20.64
C VAL A 19 4.78 -7.56 -20.65
N PRO A 20 5.46 -6.50 -21.14
CA PRO A 20 4.85 -5.19 -21.28
C PRO A 20 3.59 -5.26 -22.16
N THR A 21 2.46 -4.83 -21.64
CA THR A 21 1.19 -4.80 -22.35
C THR A 21 0.66 -3.37 -22.38
N ALA A 22 0.24 -2.90 -23.55
CA ALA A 22 -0.38 -1.60 -23.66
C ALA A 22 -1.79 -1.63 -23.08
N PRO A 23 -2.20 -0.60 -22.30
CA PRO A 23 -3.57 -0.50 -21.83
C PRO A 23 -4.53 -0.34 -23.01
N THR A 24 -5.70 -0.96 -22.92
CA THR A 24 -6.76 -0.89 -23.94
C THR A 24 -7.80 0.19 -23.65
N GLY A 25 -7.75 0.79 -22.45
CA GLY A 25 -8.66 1.84 -22.01
C GLY A 25 -8.18 2.48 -20.71
N THR A 26 -8.92 3.46 -20.28
CA THR A 26 -8.72 4.16 -19.00
C THR A 26 -10.05 4.26 -18.26
N PHE A 27 -9.99 4.46 -16.97
CA PHE A 27 -11.15 4.72 -16.11
C PHE A 27 -10.85 5.88 -15.16
N ARG A 28 -11.88 6.39 -14.52
CA ARG A 28 -11.82 7.50 -13.56
C ARG A 28 -12.63 7.15 -12.32
N GLU A 29 -12.49 7.98 -11.29
CA GLU A 29 -13.35 7.95 -10.11
C GLU A 29 -14.83 7.89 -10.51
N GLY A 30 -15.55 6.90 -9.95
CA GLY A 30 -16.97 6.68 -10.19
C GLY A 30 -17.32 5.84 -11.42
N ASP A 31 -16.37 5.56 -12.32
CA ASP A 31 -16.63 4.69 -13.46
C ASP A 31 -17.02 3.27 -13.02
N ILE A 32 -17.91 2.65 -13.77
CA ILE A 32 -18.37 1.28 -13.51
C ILE A 32 -17.63 0.31 -14.42
N ILE A 33 -16.93 -0.62 -13.80
CA ILE A 33 -16.31 -1.78 -14.47
C ILE A 33 -17.31 -2.93 -14.40
N ASP A 34 -17.93 -3.26 -15.51
CA ASP A 34 -18.91 -4.35 -15.65
C ASP A 34 -18.19 -5.63 -16.07
N THR A 35 -18.21 -6.65 -15.21
CA THR A 35 -17.63 -7.98 -15.47
C THR A 35 -18.69 -9.02 -15.86
N GLY A 36 -19.93 -8.61 -16.07
CA GLY A 36 -21.10 -9.45 -16.30
C GLY A 36 -21.81 -9.82 -15.00
N PRO A 37 -21.25 -10.75 -14.19
CA PRO A 37 -21.91 -11.11 -12.92
C PRO A 37 -21.75 -10.07 -11.80
N LEU A 38 -20.72 -9.24 -11.86
CA LEU A 38 -20.41 -8.21 -10.86
C LEU A 38 -20.15 -6.86 -11.52
N ARG A 39 -20.50 -5.81 -10.81
CA ARG A 39 -20.27 -4.43 -11.24
C ARG A 39 -19.52 -3.69 -10.16
N PHE A 40 -18.33 -3.22 -10.52
CA PHE A 40 -17.45 -2.51 -9.60
C PHE A 40 -17.39 -1.03 -9.93
N ARG A 41 -17.62 -0.18 -8.94
CA ARG A 41 -17.38 1.25 -9.05
C ARG A 41 -15.94 1.56 -8.68
N ALA A 42 -15.23 2.28 -9.55
CA ALA A 42 -13.88 2.75 -9.30
C ALA A 42 -13.87 3.84 -8.21
N LEU A 43 -13.05 3.66 -7.19
CA LEU A 43 -12.84 4.57 -6.08
C LEU A 43 -11.37 4.99 -6.05
N HIS A 44 -11.06 6.25 -6.34
CA HIS A 44 -9.69 6.76 -6.26
C HIS A 44 -9.24 6.84 -4.81
N THR A 45 -8.20 6.11 -4.48
CA THR A 45 -7.64 5.95 -3.12
C THR A 45 -6.13 6.21 -3.13
N PRO A 46 -5.72 7.46 -3.45
CA PRO A 46 -4.30 7.81 -3.54
C PRO A 46 -3.59 7.71 -2.19
N GLY A 47 -2.27 7.63 -2.24
CA GLY A 47 -1.41 7.65 -1.06
C GLY A 47 -0.37 6.54 -1.05
N HIS A 48 -0.76 5.30 -1.35
CA HIS A 48 0.19 4.23 -1.67
C HIS A 48 0.91 4.56 -2.98
N THR A 49 0.16 4.87 -4.04
CA THR A 49 0.60 5.58 -5.24
C THR A 49 -0.39 6.71 -5.55
N ALA A 50 0.00 7.66 -6.39
CA ALA A 50 -0.87 8.77 -6.79
C ALA A 50 -2.08 8.30 -7.62
N ASP A 51 -1.93 7.19 -8.34
CA ASP A 51 -2.93 6.60 -9.22
C ASP A 51 -3.62 5.35 -8.63
N HIS A 52 -3.47 5.10 -7.33
CA HIS A 52 -4.09 3.94 -6.69
C HIS A 52 -5.62 4.03 -6.68
N PHE A 53 -6.27 2.93 -7.04
CA PHE A 53 -7.71 2.77 -7.01
C PHE A 53 -8.11 1.51 -6.25
N CYS A 54 -9.17 1.61 -5.48
CA CYS A 54 -9.98 0.48 -5.04
C CYS A 54 -11.21 0.31 -5.95
N PHE A 55 -11.86 -0.85 -5.89
CA PHE A 55 -13.10 -1.07 -6.60
C PHE A 55 -14.16 -1.62 -5.64
N VAL A 56 -15.35 -1.02 -5.69
CA VAL A 56 -16.46 -1.33 -4.77
C VAL A 56 -17.57 -2.00 -5.54
N GLU A 57 -17.93 -3.20 -5.13
CA GLU A 57 -19.17 -3.86 -5.52
C GLU A 57 -20.21 -3.56 -4.44
N GLU A 58 -21.23 -2.77 -4.76
CA GLU A 58 -22.12 -2.15 -3.76
C GLU A 58 -23.25 -3.07 -3.26
N GLU A 59 -23.69 -4.06 -4.06
CA GLU A 59 -24.80 -4.93 -3.69
C GLU A 59 -24.40 -5.94 -2.60
N MET A 60 -23.20 -6.50 -2.69
CA MET A 60 -22.66 -7.45 -1.72
C MET A 60 -21.70 -6.79 -0.72
N GLY A 61 -21.33 -5.52 -0.94
CA GLY A 61 -20.40 -4.80 -0.10
C GLY A 61 -18.96 -5.29 -0.23
N ILE A 62 -18.53 -5.73 -1.42
CA ILE A 62 -17.17 -6.22 -1.65
C ILE A 62 -16.27 -5.05 -2.04
N LEU A 63 -15.13 -4.93 -1.35
CA LEU A 63 -14.06 -3.99 -1.67
C LEU A 63 -12.85 -4.75 -2.20
N LEU A 64 -12.43 -4.45 -3.43
CA LEU A 64 -11.11 -4.82 -3.94
C LEU A 64 -10.15 -3.70 -3.58
N SER A 65 -9.26 -3.92 -2.61
CA SER A 65 -8.42 -2.86 -2.02
C SER A 65 -6.96 -2.91 -2.46
N PHE A 66 -6.56 -3.94 -3.19
CA PHE A 66 -5.20 -4.13 -3.73
C PHE A 66 -4.10 -3.90 -2.67
N ASP A 67 -3.30 -2.84 -2.81
CA ASP A 67 -2.15 -2.56 -1.95
C ASP A 67 -2.49 -1.77 -0.67
N ILE A 68 -3.76 -1.38 -0.50
CA ILE A 68 -4.31 -1.11 0.82
C ILE A 68 -4.74 -2.46 1.41
N ASP A 69 -3.76 -3.24 1.82
CA ASP A 69 -3.89 -4.69 1.99
C ASP A 69 -4.31 -5.13 3.39
N LEU A 70 -4.35 -4.21 4.34
CA LEU A 70 -4.71 -4.44 5.75
C LEU A 70 -3.91 -5.58 6.41
N THR A 71 -2.67 -5.80 5.95
CA THR A 71 -1.80 -6.81 6.57
C THR A 71 -1.24 -6.30 7.91
N PRO A 72 -0.84 -7.20 8.83
CA PRO A 72 -0.15 -6.82 10.07
C PRO A 72 1.19 -6.10 9.85
N PHE A 73 1.78 -6.23 8.69
CA PHE A 73 2.96 -5.47 8.27
C PHE A 73 2.70 -3.97 8.27
N GLY A 74 1.45 -3.58 7.95
CA GLY A 74 1.01 -2.20 7.87
C GLY A 74 1.23 -1.57 6.50
N PRO A 75 0.87 -0.29 6.35
CA PRO A 75 0.94 0.41 5.09
C PRO A 75 2.36 0.53 4.58
N TRP A 76 2.53 0.28 3.29
CA TRP A 76 3.78 0.51 2.59
C TRP A 76 3.72 1.83 1.81
N TYR A 77 4.72 2.68 2.01
CA TYR A 77 4.82 4.02 1.41
C TYR A 77 6.28 4.43 1.16
N GLY A 78 7.10 3.49 0.71
CA GLY A 78 8.55 3.66 0.56
C GLY A 78 9.02 4.17 -0.80
N HIS A 79 8.19 4.83 -1.61
CA HIS A 79 8.62 5.41 -2.88
C HIS A 79 8.16 6.86 -3.06
N ASP A 80 8.76 7.56 -4.03
CA ASP A 80 8.60 9.01 -4.24
C ASP A 80 7.17 9.48 -4.53
N GLU A 81 6.29 8.59 -4.96
CA GLU A 81 4.88 8.92 -5.27
C GLU A 81 3.94 8.71 -4.07
N CYS A 82 4.45 8.20 -2.95
CA CYS A 82 3.65 8.03 -1.76
C CYS A 82 3.31 9.37 -1.10
N ASP A 83 2.09 9.46 -0.59
CA ASP A 83 1.58 10.62 0.15
C ASP A 83 0.81 10.13 1.37
N LEU A 84 1.36 10.37 2.57
CA LEU A 84 0.79 9.87 3.82
C LEU A 84 -0.56 10.50 4.14
N ASP A 85 -0.74 11.80 3.86
CA ASP A 85 -2.01 12.48 4.14
C ASP A 85 -3.13 11.94 3.25
N GLN A 86 -2.82 11.73 1.97
CA GLN A 86 -3.75 11.11 1.03
C GLN A 86 -4.03 9.64 1.40
N PHE A 87 -3.02 8.89 1.88
CA PHE A 87 -3.21 7.52 2.30
C PHE A 87 -4.17 7.42 3.49
N CYS A 88 -3.96 8.22 4.53
CA CYS A 88 -4.87 8.29 5.67
C CYS A 88 -6.30 8.70 5.24
N ALA A 89 -6.43 9.70 4.36
CA ALA A 89 -7.73 10.09 3.82
C ALA A 89 -8.41 8.96 3.04
N SER A 90 -7.65 8.19 2.27
CA SER A 90 -8.15 7.01 1.55
C SER A 90 -8.62 5.91 2.48
N LEU A 91 -7.90 5.64 3.58
CA LEU A 91 -8.32 4.69 4.62
C LEU A 91 -9.63 5.12 5.28
N HIS A 92 -9.79 6.39 5.62
CA HIS A 92 -11.03 6.92 6.19
C HIS A 92 -12.21 6.74 5.22
N ARG A 93 -12.01 7.01 3.91
CA ARG A 93 -13.03 6.74 2.89
C ARG A 93 -13.43 5.26 2.83
N ILE A 94 -12.45 4.35 2.91
CA ILE A 94 -12.71 2.90 2.94
C ILE A 94 -13.49 2.51 4.20
N GLN A 95 -13.15 3.07 5.36
CA GLN A 95 -13.85 2.83 6.62
C GLN A 95 -15.31 3.27 6.55
N GLU A 96 -15.58 4.42 5.94
CA GLU A 96 -16.94 4.95 5.75
C GLU A 96 -17.81 4.07 4.85
N LEU A 97 -17.22 3.34 3.91
CA LEU A 97 -17.94 2.38 3.05
C LEU A 97 -18.48 1.18 3.83
N ARG A 98 -17.89 0.82 4.98
CA ARG A 98 -18.25 -0.34 5.79
C ARG A 98 -18.37 -1.63 4.96
N PRO A 99 -17.32 -2.03 4.23
CA PRO A 99 -17.39 -3.19 3.38
C PRO A 99 -17.69 -4.45 4.20
N SER A 100 -18.47 -5.37 3.63
CA SER A 100 -18.74 -6.69 4.21
C SER A 100 -17.64 -7.70 3.89
N MET A 101 -16.82 -7.41 2.87
CA MET A 101 -15.66 -8.21 2.48
C MET A 101 -14.59 -7.31 1.89
N VAL A 102 -13.33 -7.55 2.26
CA VAL A 102 -12.15 -6.92 1.66
C VAL A 102 -11.30 -7.98 0.99
N VAL A 103 -10.97 -7.75 -0.27
CA VAL A 103 -10.06 -8.58 -1.07
C VAL A 103 -8.88 -7.73 -1.47
N SER A 104 -7.69 -8.08 -1.02
CA SER A 104 -6.45 -7.35 -1.25
C SER A 104 -5.37 -8.22 -1.90
N SER A 105 -4.25 -7.60 -2.31
CA SER A 105 -3.17 -8.30 -3.03
C SER A 105 -2.37 -9.27 -2.15
N HIS A 106 -2.19 -8.98 -0.86
CA HIS A 106 -1.18 -9.64 -0.03
C HIS A 106 -1.74 -10.45 1.15
N ARG A 107 -3.05 -10.62 1.24
CA ARG A 107 -3.68 -11.48 2.26
C ARG A 107 -4.90 -12.22 1.71
N ARG A 108 -5.39 -13.19 2.48
CA ARG A 108 -6.67 -13.85 2.16
C ARG A 108 -7.82 -12.85 2.33
N PRO A 109 -8.93 -13.03 1.59
CA PRO A 109 -10.12 -12.22 1.79
C PRO A 109 -10.53 -12.15 3.26
N LEU A 110 -10.92 -10.96 3.69
CA LEU A 110 -11.34 -10.65 5.05
C LEU A 110 -12.85 -10.39 5.05
N SER A 111 -13.61 -11.11 5.88
CA SER A 111 -15.06 -10.96 6.04
C SER A 111 -15.49 -10.68 7.48
N ASP A 112 -14.58 -10.76 8.42
CA ASP A 112 -14.81 -10.54 9.84
C ASP A 112 -13.79 -9.57 10.40
N GLY A 113 -14.17 -8.74 11.39
CA GLY A 113 -13.28 -7.81 12.05
C GLY A 113 -12.66 -6.74 11.14
N ILE A 114 -13.32 -6.39 10.04
CA ILE A 114 -12.80 -5.46 9.02
C ILE A 114 -12.53 -4.08 9.61
N GLU A 115 -13.44 -3.58 10.44
CA GLU A 115 -13.32 -2.26 11.07
C GLU A 115 -12.10 -2.21 11.99
N GLU A 116 -11.89 -3.26 12.78
CA GLU A 116 -10.73 -3.41 13.67
C GLU A 116 -9.43 -3.51 12.88
N GLU A 117 -9.43 -4.24 11.78
CA GLU A 117 -8.25 -4.38 10.91
C GLU A 117 -7.90 -3.07 10.21
N ILE A 118 -8.88 -2.30 9.73
CA ILE A 118 -8.65 -0.95 9.18
C ILE A 118 -8.06 -0.04 10.27
N ALA A 119 -8.63 -0.03 11.47
CA ALA A 119 -8.13 0.78 12.57
C ALA A 119 -6.71 0.37 13.00
N ALA A 120 -6.42 -0.94 13.03
CA ALA A 120 -5.09 -1.44 13.34
C ALA A 120 -4.05 -1.06 12.27
N PHE A 121 -4.46 -1.07 11.01
CA PHE A 121 -3.62 -0.67 9.88
C PHE A 121 -3.33 0.84 9.91
N ASP A 122 -4.33 1.68 10.15
CA ASP A 122 -4.19 3.12 10.32
C ASP A 122 -3.27 3.47 11.51
N ALA A 123 -3.43 2.78 12.64
CA ALA A 123 -2.59 2.98 13.81
C ALA A 123 -1.09 2.70 13.58
N VAL A 124 -0.72 2.02 12.50
CA VAL A 124 0.70 1.82 12.14
C VAL A 124 1.37 3.14 11.79
N PHE A 125 0.69 4.04 11.07
CA PHE A 125 1.23 5.36 10.74
C PHE A 125 1.60 6.12 12.01
N VAL A 126 0.68 6.14 12.99
CA VAL A 126 0.90 6.83 14.27
C VAL A 126 2.11 6.23 15.00
N ARG A 127 2.15 4.90 15.15
CA ARG A 127 3.25 4.21 15.84
C ARG A 127 4.61 4.44 15.17
N ARG A 128 4.66 4.46 13.84
CA ARG A 128 5.90 4.72 13.09
C ARG A 128 6.36 6.17 13.28
N ASN A 129 5.42 7.11 13.23
CA ASN A 129 5.71 8.52 13.47
C ASN A 129 6.23 8.75 14.90
N GLU A 130 5.55 8.21 15.91
CA GLU A 130 6.00 8.29 17.32
C GLU A 130 7.41 7.72 17.50
N LYS A 131 7.73 6.61 16.82
CA LYS A 131 9.07 6.02 16.88
C LYS A 131 10.13 6.95 16.30
N ILE A 132 9.88 7.55 15.12
CA ILE A 132 10.80 8.52 14.53
C ILE A 132 10.97 9.75 15.42
N VAL A 133 9.89 10.30 15.95
CA VAL A 133 9.95 11.44 16.88
C VAL A 133 10.81 11.09 18.10
N SER A 134 10.60 9.92 18.71
CA SER A 134 11.42 9.46 19.85
C SER A 134 12.90 9.32 19.53
N MET A 135 13.24 8.86 18.31
CA MET A 135 14.65 8.79 17.88
C MET A 135 15.27 10.17 17.74
N LEU A 136 14.50 11.16 17.27
CA LEU A 136 14.94 12.54 17.10
C LEU A 136 15.06 13.32 18.44
N GLU A 137 14.48 12.82 19.54
CA GLU A 137 14.68 13.40 20.88
C GLU A 137 16.16 13.32 21.34
N ALA A 138 16.93 12.38 20.82
CA ALA A 138 18.36 12.28 21.08
C ALA A 138 19.21 13.34 20.34
N GLY A 139 18.62 14.01 19.34
CA GLY A 139 19.23 15.04 18.50
C GLY A 139 18.77 14.93 17.06
N PRO A 140 19.08 15.94 16.22
CA PRO A 140 18.79 15.90 14.79
C PRO A 140 19.59 14.76 14.12
N ALA A 141 18.95 14.05 13.19
CA ALA A 141 19.55 12.99 12.40
C ALA A 141 19.14 13.13 10.92
N LEU A 142 19.97 12.66 10.02
CA LEU A 142 19.64 12.56 8.60
C LEU A 142 18.72 11.35 8.37
N PRO A 143 17.90 11.37 7.31
CA PRO A 143 17.05 10.23 6.96
C PRO A 143 17.83 8.91 6.83
N GLU A 144 19.02 8.95 6.23
CA GLU A 144 19.89 7.79 6.06
C GLU A 144 20.37 7.22 7.40
N GLU A 145 20.66 8.08 8.37
CA GLU A 145 21.07 7.68 9.73
C GLU A 145 19.90 7.01 10.48
N LEU A 146 18.69 7.52 10.29
CA LEU A 146 17.47 6.90 10.86
C LEU A 146 17.19 5.55 10.19
N ALA A 147 17.36 5.44 8.88
CA ALA A 147 17.15 4.21 8.13
C ALA A 147 18.12 3.08 8.57
N GLU A 148 19.37 3.41 8.92
CA GLU A 148 20.34 2.43 9.46
C GLU A 148 19.85 1.77 10.77
N LEU A 149 18.99 2.45 11.52
CA LEU A 149 18.41 1.92 12.76
C LEU A 149 17.20 1.01 12.52
N SER A 150 16.82 0.81 11.25
CA SER A 150 15.66 -0.01 10.83
C SER A 150 14.42 0.24 11.67
N PRO A 151 13.88 1.47 11.68
CA PRO A 151 12.83 1.86 12.61
C PRO A 151 11.51 1.14 12.38
N PHE A 152 11.26 0.62 11.18
CA PHE A 152 9.97 0.06 10.81
C PHE A 152 9.98 -1.47 10.75
N TYR A 153 10.97 -2.05 10.12
CA TYR A 153 10.96 -3.47 9.77
C TYR A 153 11.87 -4.31 10.69
N GLY A 154 12.75 -3.66 11.47
CA GLY A 154 13.59 -4.33 12.48
C GLY A 154 14.63 -5.30 11.90
N VAL A 155 14.84 -5.27 10.59
CA VAL A 155 15.82 -6.11 9.90
C VAL A 155 17.02 -5.25 9.53
N PRO A 156 18.25 -5.61 9.94
CA PRO A 156 19.44 -4.90 9.50
C PRO A 156 19.51 -4.85 7.97
N GLN A 157 19.76 -3.68 7.41
CA GLN A 157 19.80 -3.44 5.95
C GLN A 157 20.72 -4.40 5.18
N ASN A 158 21.65 -5.07 5.85
CA ASN A 158 22.63 -5.97 5.24
C ASN A 158 22.09 -7.36 4.89
N ASP A 159 20.97 -7.78 5.47
CA ASP A 159 20.48 -9.15 5.34
C ASP A 159 19.38 -9.33 4.29
N PHE A 160 18.84 -8.23 3.75
CA PHE A 160 17.78 -8.29 2.76
C PHE A 160 18.03 -7.24 1.67
N ALA A 161 18.42 -7.68 0.47
CA ALA A 161 18.73 -6.75 -0.64
C ALA A 161 17.55 -5.83 -1.01
N LEU A 162 16.31 -6.24 -0.72
CA LEU A 162 15.10 -5.45 -0.92
C LEU A 162 14.81 -4.49 0.24
N ALA A 163 15.27 -4.75 1.47
CA ALA A 163 15.00 -3.88 2.61
C ALA A 163 15.56 -2.45 2.45
N ARG A 164 16.67 -2.31 1.69
CA ARG A 164 17.26 -1.00 1.37
C ARG A 164 16.35 -0.08 0.56
N TYR A 165 15.28 -0.62 -0.03
CA TYR A 165 14.31 0.15 -0.80
C TYR A 165 13.06 0.48 0.01
N PHE A 166 12.92 -0.06 1.22
CA PHE A 166 11.69 0.02 2.02
C PHE A 166 11.87 0.75 3.37
N GLU A 167 13.09 1.08 3.78
CA GLU A 167 13.39 1.90 4.96
C GLU A 167 13.56 3.39 4.58
#